data_f86d6c415198220dac989506d7c869bf
#
_entry.id   f86d6c415198220dac989506d7c869bf
#
_cell.length_a   1.000
_cell.length_b   1.000
_cell.length_c   1.000
_cell.angle_alpha   90.00
_cell.angle_beta   90.00
_cell.angle_gamma   90.00
#
_symmetry.space_group_name_H-M   'P 1'
#
loop_
_entity.id
_entity.type
_entity.pdbx_description
1 polymer ?
#
loop_
_entity_poly.entity_id
_entity_poly.type
_entity_poly.pdbx_seq_one_letter_code
_entity_poly.pdbx_strand_id
1 'polypeptide(L)'
;GGRTIEDSMPLLKILEEAGVDAFDVDAGAYESMDYIFPPHYLGEACMAYVCKEARKHVNVPILNSGNHSPETALELLNSGDCDFVMFGRQAIADPYFPKKLMENRREDIRPCILCNEECIGRIFDRLTQLSCAVNPSAGFENYMEIEETYEPKNIVVIGAGPAGLEAARTAALKGHNVTVYEKHDFIGGIV
;
A
#
# COMPACT_ATOMS: atom_id res chain seq x y z
N GLY A 1 25.78 2.70 -13.30
CA GLY A 1 25.68 1.44 -13.44
C GLY A 1 25.54 0.53 -12.25
N GLY A 2 24.33 0.04 -12.01
CA GLY A 2 24.08 -1.05 -11.08
C GLY A 2 24.30 -2.40 -11.74
N ARG A 3 24.04 -3.46 -10.99
CA ARG A 3 24.06 -4.83 -11.46
C ARG A 3 22.80 -5.10 -12.28
N THR A 4 22.91 -5.82 -13.39
CA THR A 4 21.75 -6.25 -14.18
C THR A 4 21.08 -7.48 -13.54
N ILE A 5 19.92 -7.86 -14.04
CA ILE A 5 19.26 -9.11 -13.63
C ILE A 5 20.18 -10.29 -13.95
N GLU A 6 20.74 -10.34 -15.16
CA GLU A 6 21.60 -11.41 -15.61
C GLU A 6 22.87 -11.55 -14.75
N ASP A 7 23.42 -10.43 -14.27
CA ASP A 7 24.56 -10.42 -13.35
C ASP A 7 24.20 -10.90 -11.93
N SER A 8 22.93 -10.72 -11.54
CA SER A 8 22.45 -11.00 -10.19
C SER A 8 22.02 -12.46 -10.02
N MET A 9 21.42 -13.07 -11.03
CA MET A 9 20.85 -14.42 -10.94
C MET A 9 21.86 -15.50 -10.54
N PRO A 10 23.11 -15.55 -11.05
CA PRO A 10 24.09 -16.54 -10.60
C PRO A 10 24.44 -16.45 -9.12
N LEU A 11 24.31 -15.26 -8.53
CA LEU A 11 24.58 -15.05 -7.10
C LEU A 11 23.52 -15.67 -6.21
N LEU A 12 22.26 -15.72 -6.65
CA LEU A 12 21.17 -16.32 -5.89
C LEU A 12 21.46 -17.79 -5.59
N LYS A 13 21.97 -18.54 -6.58
CA LYS A 13 22.34 -19.94 -6.40
C LYS A 13 23.48 -20.12 -5.38
N ILE A 14 24.52 -19.27 -5.45
CA ILE A 14 25.63 -19.29 -4.50
C ILE A 14 25.14 -19.02 -3.08
N LEU A 15 24.21 -18.07 -2.92
CA LEU A 15 23.63 -17.72 -1.63
C LEU A 15 22.71 -18.83 -1.08
N GLU A 16 21.90 -19.47 -1.94
CA GLU A 16 21.11 -20.64 -1.57
C GLU A 16 22.01 -21.78 -1.08
N GLU A 17 23.08 -22.11 -1.80
CA GLU A 17 24.07 -23.12 -1.42
C GLU A 17 24.80 -22.75 -0.11
N ALA A 18 24.95 -21.46 0.20
CA ALA A 18 25.50 -20.96 1.46
C ALA A 18 24.52 -20.97 2.62
N GLY A 19 23.23 -21.32 2.39
CA GLY A 19 22.21 -21.52 3.45
C GLY A 19 21.22 -20.37 3.59
N VAL A 20 20.98 -19.58 2.53
CA VAL A 20 19.88 -18.61 2.51
C VAL A 20 18.55 -19.35 2.32
N ASP A 21 17.57 -19.10 3.22
CA ASP A 21 16.30 -19.80 3.28
C ASP A 21 15.21 -19.20 2.41
N ALA A 22 15.32 -17.94 2.02
CA ALA A 22 14.37 -17.23 1.14
C ALA A 22 14.99 -16.00 0.52
N PHE A 23 14.46 -15.53 -0.61
CA PHE A 23 14.89 -14.31 -1.28
C PHE A 23 13.73 -13.32 -1.41
N ASP A 24 13.95 -12.10 -0.94
CA ASP A 24 13.15 -10.95 -1.33
C ASP A 24 13.79 -10.34 -2.58
N VAL A 25 13.05 -10.38 -3.69
CA VAL A 25 13.55 -9.95 -4.99
C VAL A 25 12.73 -8.79 -5.54
N ASP A 26 13.42 -7.68 -5.74
CA ASP A 26 12.89 -6.48 -6.39
C ASP A 26 13.99 -5.81 -7.24
N ALA A 27 13.70 -4.64 -7.78
CA ALA A 27 14.63 -3.86 -8.56
C ALA A 27 14.71 -2.43 -8.03
N GLY A 28 15.80 -1.76 -8.35
CA GLY A 28 16.01 -0.36 -8.02
C GLY A 28 17.36 -0.08 -7.39
N ALA A 29 17.76 1.15 -7.50
CA ALA A 29 18.97 1.71 -6.89
C ALA A 29 18.69 3.19 -6.58
N TYR A 30 19.55 3.85 -5.82
CA TYR A 30 19.38 5.27 -5.51
C TYR A 30 19.30 6.17 -6.76
N GLU A 31 19.92 5.75 -7.87
CA GLU A 31 19.83 6.43 -9.16
C GLU A 31 18.51 6.16 -9.91
N SER A 32 17.72 5.18 -9.44
CA SER A 32 16.42 4.78 -9.99
C SER A 32 15.39 4.62 -8.87
N MET A 33 15.21 5.67 -8.08
CA MET A 33 14.33 5.71 -6.91
C MET A 33 12.88 5.35 -7.22
N ASP A 34 12.42 5.61 -8.43
CA ASP A 34 11.10 5.24 -8.91
C ASP A 34 10.90 3.71 -9.01
N TYR A 35 11.97 2.92 -9.07
CA TYR A 35 11.89 1.46 -8.94
C TYR A 35 11.93 1.00 -7.47
N ILE A 36 12.58 1.75 -6.57
CA ILE A 36 12.57 1.42 -5.14
C ILE A 36 11.17 1.70 -4.54
N PHE A 37 10.55 2.81 -4.94
CA PHE A 37 9.22 3.23 -4.50
C PHE A 37 8.30 3.49 -5.69
N PRO A 38 7.87 2.43 -6.40
CA PRO A 38 7.21 2.58 -7.68
C PRO A 38 5.97 3.48 -7.60
N PRO A 39 5.94 4.62 -8.31
CA PRO A 39 4.76 5.46 -8.40
C PRO A 39 3.73 4.86 -9.37
N HIS A 40 2.56 5.48 -9.42
CA HIS A 40 1.43 5.01 -10.21
C HIS A 40 1.77 4.76 -11.70
N TYR A 41 2.61 5.60 -12.31
CA TYR A 41 2.92 5.50 -13.75
C TYR A 41 3.76 4.27 -14.14
N LEU A 42 4.37 3.56 -13.18
CA LEU A 42 5.04 2.29 -13.45
C LEU A 42 4.07 1.10 -13.49
N GLY A 43 2.81 1.31 -13.14
CA GLY A 43 1.78 0.29 -13.16
C GLY A 43 1.84 -0.68 -11.99
N GLU A 44 0.92 -1.64 -12.02
CA GLU A 44 0.83 -2.71 -11.02
C GLU A 44 1.84 -3.81 -11.30
N ALA A 45 2.26 -4.51 -10.23
CA ALA A 45 3.17 -5.65 -10.29
C ALA A 45 4.45 -5.38 -11.12
N CYS A 46 4.92 -4.13 -11.13
CA CYS A 46 5.97 -3.66 -12.04
C CYS A 46 7.32 -4.39 -11.88
N MET A 47 7.51 -5.15 -10.78
CA MET A 47 8.71 -5.95 -10.53
C MET A 47 8.48 -7.47 -10.56
N ALA A 48 7.29 -7.93 -10.92
CA ALA A 48 6.98 -9.36 -10.96
C ALA A 48 7.90 -10.15 -11.90
N TYR A 49 8.43 -9.50 -12.95
CA TYR A 49 9.37 -10.12 -13.89
C TYR A 49 10.68 -10.58 -13.22
N VAL A 50 11.10 -9.94 -12.12
CA VAL A 50 12.29 -10.32 -11.35
C VAL A 50 12.08 -11.69 -10.69
N CYS A 51 10.91 -11.95 -10.14
CA CYS A 51 10.55 -13.25 -9.56
C CYS A 51 10.63 -14.37 -10.59
N LYS A 52 10.04 -14.14 -11.75
CA LYS A 52 10.02 -15.11 -12.85
C LYS A 52 11.44 -15.48 -13.29
N GLU A 53 12.36 -14.53 -13.29
CA GLU A 53 13.76 -14.82 -13.58
C GLU A 53 14.45 -15.55 -12.42
N ALA A 54 14.28 -15.06 -11.18
CA ALA A 54 14.89 -15.65 -9.99
C ALA A 54 14.46 -17.13 -9.79
N ARG A 55 13.17 -17.45 -10.04
CA ARG A 55 12.65 -18.82 -9.93
C ARG A 55 13.36 -19.84 -10.78
N LYS A 56 14.02 -19.45 -11.87
CA LYS A 56 14.82 -20.35 -12.70
C LYS A 56 16.14 -20.78 -12.05
N HIS A 57 16.56 -20.07 -11.00
CA HIS A 57 17.89 -20.20 -10.41
C HIS A 57 17.87 -20.74 -8.98
N VAL A 58 16.75 -20.63 -8.26
CA VAL A 58 16.62 -21.06 -6.86
C VAL A 58 15.34 -21.85 -6.61
N ASN A 59 15.39 -22.72 -5.56
CA ASN A 59 14.26 -23.54 -5.12
C ASN A 59 13.65 -23.05 -3.79
N VAL A 60 14.36 -22.20 -3.05
CA VAL A 60 13.87 -21.60 -1.81
C VAL A 60 12.75 -20.59 -2.10
N PRO A 61 11.93 -20.24 -1.12
CA PRO A 61 10.85 -19.28 -1.27
C PRO A 61 11.32 -17.92 -1.81
N ILE A 62 10.50 -17.35 -2.70
CA ILE A 62 10.70 -16.02 -3.28
C ILE A 62 9.59 -15.10 -2.78
N LEU A 63 9.98 -13.91 -2.34
CA LEU A 63 9.10 -12.82 -1.96
C LEU A 63 9.25 -11.69 -2.98
N ASN A 64 8.16 -10.96 -3.25
CA ASN A 64 8.19 -9.81 -4.16
C ASN A 64 7.36 -8.66 -3.64
N SER A 65 7.82 -7.45 -3.92
CA SER A 65 7.09 -6.19 -3.77
C SER A 65 6.90 -5.51 -5.13
N GLY A 66 6.25 -4.35 -5.16
CA GLY A 66 6.17 -3.52 -6.37
C GLY A 66 4.75 -3.26 -6.88
N ASN A 67 3.99 -2.46 -6.15
CA ASN A 67 2.65 -1.99 -6.55
C ASN A 67 1.64 -3.12 -6.84
N HIS A 68 1.64 -4.19 -6.06
CA HIS A 68 0.64 -5.23 -6.22
C HIS A 68 -0.75 -4.77 -5.78
N SER A 69 -1.76 -5.01 -6.62
CA SER A 69 -3.14 -5.16 -6.20
C SER A 69 -3.38 -6.59 -5.66
N PRO A 70 -4.49 -6.85 -4.96
CA PRO A 70 -4.84 -8.22 -4.57
C PRO A 70 -4.93 -9.17 -5.76
N GLU A 71 -5.37 -8.69 -6.91
CA GLU A 71 -5.52 -9.43 -8.16
C GLU A 71 -4.15 -9.82 -8.72
N THR A 72 -3.25 -8.86 -8.93
CA THR A 72 -1.90 -9.12 -9.45
C THR A 72 -1.06 -9.95 -8.49
N ALA A 73 -1.27 -9.80 -7.18
CA ALA A 73 -0.65 -10.66 -6.18
C ALA A 73 -1.10 -12.12 -6.33
N LEU A 74 -2.41 -12.35 -6.50
CA LEU A 74 -2.96 -13.69 -6.69
C LEU A 74 -2.49 -14.31 -8.01
N GLU A 75 -2.42 -13.53 -9.08
CA GLU A 75 -1.87 -13.97 -10.37
C GLU A 75 -0.41 -14.42 -10.24
N LEU A 76 0.43 -13.62 -9.57
CA LEU A 76 1.83 -13.93 -9.35
C LEU A 76 2.03 -15.19 -8.50
N LEU A 77 1.24 -15.37 -7.43
CA LEU A 77 1.27 -16.58 -6.61
C LEU A 77 0.82 -17.82 -7.40
N ASN A 78 -0.25 -17.69 -8.19
CA ASN A 78 -0.78 -18.80 -9.00
C ASN A 78 0.16 -19.21 -10.15
N SER A 79 1.00 -18.30 -10.65
CA SER A 79 2.02 -18.63 -11.65
C SER A 79 3.13 -19.54 -11.11
N GLY A 80 3.33 -19.56 -9.77
CA GLY A 80 4.40 -20.27 -9.11
C GLY A 80 5.76 -19.55 -9.19
N ASP A 81 5.80 -18.35 -9.74
CA ASP A 81 7.04 -17.56 -9.83
C ASP A 81 7.42 -16.91 -8.50
N CYS A 82 6.45 -16.79 -7.58
CA CYS A 82 6.59 -16.17 -6.27
C CYS A 82 5.83 -16.99 -5.21
N ASP A 83 6.32 -17.02 -3.98
CA ASP A 83 5.67 -17.71 -2.86
C ASP A 83 4.97 -16.74 -1.91
N PHE A 84 5.45 -15.50 -1.82
CA PHE A 84 4.88 -14.46 -0.95
C PHE A 84 4.89 -13.11 -1.66
N VAL A 85 3.80 -12.36 -1.51
CA VAL A 85 3.71 -10.97 -2.00
C VAL A 85 3.66 -10.01 -0.84
N MET A 86 4.46 -8.95 -0.91
CA MET A 86 4.60 -7.96 0.14
C MET A 86 3.85 -6.67 -0.21
N PHE A 87 3.14 -6.12 0.79
CA PHE A 87 2.37 -4.89 0.66
C PHE A 87 2.89 -3.85 1.67
N GLY A 88 3.76 -2.94 1.25
CA GLY A 88 4.28 -1.86 2.10
C GLY A 88 3.29 -0.71 2.21
N ARG A 89 3.21 0.12 1.18
CA ARG A 89 2.40 1.36 1.18
C ARG A 89 0.90 1.11 1.31
N GLN A 90 0.39 -0.01 0.78
CA GLN A 90 -1.00 -0.39 0.98
C GLN A 90 -1.30 -0.67 2.46
N ALA A 91 -0.38 -1.28 3.20
CA ALA A 91 -0.55 -1.50 4.64
C ALA A 91 -0.50 -0.19 5.45
N ILE A 92 0.22 0.84 4.96
CA ILE A 92 0.18 2.18 5.55
C ILE A 92 -1.17 2.87 5.27
N ALA A 93 -1.69 2.73 4.05
CA ALA A 93 -2.98 3.29 3.67
C ALA A 93 -4.15 2.61 4.41
N ASP A 94 -4.08 1.30 4.58
CA ASP A 94 -5.07 0.50 5.30
C ASP A 94 -4.42 -0.71 5.99
N PRO A 95 -4.08 -0.63 7.28
CA PRO A 95 -3.44 -1.74 7.99
C PRO A 95 -4.32 -2.98 8.10
N TYR A 96 -5.62 -2.83 7.94
CA TYR A 96 -6.59 -3.94 8.02
C TYR A 96 -6.99 -4.50 6.65
N PHE A 97 -6.37 -4.08 5.55
CA PHE A 97 -6.76 -4.52 4.22
C PHE A 97 -6.74 -6.05 4.03
N PRO A 98 -5.77 -6.83 4.58
CA PRO A 98 -5.81 -8.28 4.44
C PRO A 98 -7.03 -8.90 5.14
N LYS A 99 -7.37 -8.41 6.34
CA LYS A 99 -8.58 -8.84 7.06
C LYS A 99 -9.84 -8.52 6.28
N LYS A 100 -9.94 -7.32 5.71
CA LYS A 100 -11.08 -6.90 4.88
C LYS A 100 -11.24 -7.77 3.62
N LEU A 101 -10.12 -8.16 2.99
CA LEU A 101 -10.14 -9.11 1.87
C LEU A 101 -10.67 -10.48 2.31
N MET A 102 -10.19 -11.02 3.44
CA MET A 102 -10.65 -12.31 3.98
C MET A 102 -12.15 -12.31 4.34
N GLU A 103 -12.66 -11.15 4.77
CA GLU A 103 -14.07 -10.95 5.13
C GLU A 103 -14.93 -10.53 3.92
N ASN A 104 -14.38 -10.50 2.70
CA ASN A 104 -15.03 -10.05 1.47
C ASN A 104 -15.62 -8.63 1.56
N ARG A 105 -14.93 -7.72 2.26
CA ARG A 105 -15.27 -6.29 2.43
C ARG A 105 -14.33 -5.40 1.62
N ARG A 106 -14.26 -5.64 0.33
CA ARG A 106 -13.33 -4.93 -0.58
C ARG A 106 -13.63 -3.44 -0.69
N GLU A 107 -14.90 -3.07 -0.66
CA GLU A 107 -15.38 -1.68 -0.71
C GLU A 107 -14.96 -0.85 0.51
N ASP A 108 -14.62 -1.51 1.63
CA ASP A 108 -14.13 -0.86 2.84
C ASP A 108 -12.61 -0.59 2.80
N ILE A 109 -11.90 -1.14 1.81
CA ILE A 109 -10.45 -0.97 1.72
C ILE A 109 -10.13 0.46 1.28
N ARG A 110 -9.28 1.13 2.03
CA ARG A 110 -8.67 2.42 1.65
C ARG A 110 -7.47 2.16 0.75
N PRO A 111 -7.56 2.40 -0.56
CA PRO A 111 -6.47 2.09 -1.47
C PRO A 111 -5.30 3.06 -1.32
N CYS A 112 -4.09 2.55 -1.45
CA CYS A 112 -2.91 3.39 -1.65
C CYS A 112 -2.96 4.00 -3.05
N ILE A 113 -2.83 5.32 -3.15
CA ILE A 113 -2.83 6.06 -4.42
C ILE A 113 -1.44 6.20 -5.05
N LEU A 114 -0.43 5.56 -4.47
CA LEU A 114 0.96 5.53 -4.94
C LEU A 114 1.58 6.92 -5.14
N CYS A 115 1.16 7.92 -4.37
CA CYS A 115 1.61 9.30 -4.47
C CYS A 115 3.02 9.54 -3.91
N ASN A 116 3.52 8.67 -3.04
CA ASN A 116 4.80 8.78 -2.33
C ASN A 116 4.98 10.05 -1.45
N GLU A 117 3.97 10.91 -1.31
CA GLU A 117 4.07 12.23 -0.65
C GLU A 117 4.30 12.13 0.85
N GLU A 118 3.34 11.59 1.59
CA GLU A 118 3.34 11.61 3.05
C GLU A 118 4.06 10.40 3.69
N CYS A 119 4.34 9.36 2.92
CA CYS A 119 5.17 8.25 3.36
C CYS A 119 6.65 8.50 2.99
N ILE A 120 6.99 8.33 1.72
CA ILE A 120 8.38 8.39 1.24
C ILE A 120 8.93 9.81 1.33
N GLY A 121 8.18 10.83 0.85
CA GLY A 121 8.62 12.23 0.87
C GLY A 121 8.84 12.76 2.28
N ARG A 122 8.03 12.35 3.27
CA ARG A 122 8.28 12.76 4.66
C ARG A 122 9.56 12.16 5.24
N ILE A 123 9.85 10.90 4.92
CA ILE A 123 11.03 10.22 5.43
C ILE A 123 12.30 10.75 4.76
N PHE A 124 12.31 10.83 3.43
CA PHE A 124 13.53 11.14 2.68
C PHE A 124 13.77 12.63 2.45
N ASP A 125 12.71 13.42 2.19
CA ASP A 125 12.86 14.84 1.85
C ASP A 125 12.73 15.73 3.09
N ARG A 126 11.73 15.42 3.95
CA ARG A 126 11.43 16.27 5.11
C ARG A 126 12.04 15.76 6.42
N LEU A 127 12.58 14.54 6.43
CA LEU A 127 13.19 13.87 7.60
C LEU A 127 12.28 13.91 8.84
N THR A 128 10.98 13.64 8.62
CA THR A 128 9.94 13.67 9.65
C THR A 128 9.24 12.32 9.76
N GLN A 129 8.40 12.17 10.79
CA GLN A 129 7.59 10.99 10.99
C GLN A 129 6.72 10.69 9.76
N LEU A 130 6.64 9.43 9.38
CA LEU A 130 5.77 8.92 8.34
C LEU A 130 4.30 9.29 8.61
N SER A 131 3.58 9.59 7.54
CA SER A 131 2.12 9.75 7.50
C SER A 131 1.59 9.19 6.17
N CYS A 132 0.32 9.41 5.85
CA CYS A 132 -0.28 8.98 4.60
C CYS A 132 -1.30 10.00 4.10
N ALA A 133 -1.27 10.30 2.80
CA ALA A 133 -2.21 11.24 2.18
C ALA A 133 -3.68 10.76 2.24
N VAL A 134 -3.90 9.45 2.28
CA VAL A 134 -5.26 8.86 2.32
C VAL A 134 -5.63 8.26 3.67
N ASN A 135 -4.69 8.10 4.59
CA ASN A 135 -4.95 7.59 5.94
C ASN A 135 -4.49 8.60 7.00
N PRO A 136 -5.40 9.41 7.56
CA PRO A 136 -5.03 10.42 8.54
C PRO A 136 -4.45 9.84 9.84
N SER A 137 -4.74 8.57 10.16
CA SER A 137 -4.24 7.94 11.38
C SER A 137 -2.81 7.41 11.23
N ALA A 138 -2.29 7.27 10.00
CA ALA A 138 -0.97 6.67 9.78
C ALA A 138 0.14 7.44 10.50
N GLY A 139 0.85 6.75 11.40
CA GLY A 139 1.87 7.33 12.28
C GLY A 139 1.33 8.05 13.51
N PHE A 140 0.00 8.10 13.69
CA PHE A 140 -0.68 8.75 14.82
C PHE A 140 -1.75 7.84 15.44
N GLU A 141 -1.67 6.54 15.25
CA GLU A 141 -2.69 5.56 15.64
C GLU A 141 -3.06 5.67 17.11
N ASN A 142 -2.06 5.86 17.99
CA ASN A 142 -2.26 5.99 19.44
C ASN A 142 -3.06 7.24 19.87
N TYR A 143 -3.17 8.23 18.97
CA TYR A 143 -3.84 9.51 19.26
C TYR A 143 -5.14 9.68 18.49
N MET A 144 -5.37 8.86 17.47
CA MET A 144 -6.48 8.99 16.53
C MET A 144 -7.39 7.75 16.54
N GLU A 145 -7.41 7.01 17.63
CA GLU A 145 -8.36 5.92 17.81
C GLU A 145 -9.80 6.45 17.78
N ILE A 146 -10.65 5.77 17.04
CA ILE A 146 -12.06 6.14 16.92
C ILE A 146 -12.84 5.34 17.98
N GLU A 147 -13.22 6.01 19.04
CA GLU A 147 -14.07 5.46 20.08
C GLU A 147 -15.55 5.88 19.86
N GLU A 148 -16.47 4.97 20.11
CA GLU A 148 -17.89 5.29 20.07
C GLU A 148 -18.27 6.25 21.20
N THR A 149 -19.10 7.24 20.88
CA THR A 149 -19.58 8.21 21.86
C THR A 149 -20.78 7.69 22.63
N TYR A 150 -20.85 8.01 23.91
CA TYR A 150 -22.03 7.76 24.76
C TYR A 150 -23.15 8.81 24.53
N GLU A 151 -22.85 9.92 23.85
CA GLU A 151 -23.79 11.00 23.56
C GLU A 151 -23.88 11.25 22.05
N PRO A 152 -24.65 10.46 21.28
CA PRO A 152 -24.82 10.69 19.84
C PRO A 152 -25.42 12.08 19.57
N LYS A 153 -24.85 12.76 18.57
CA LYS A 153 -25.33 14.10 18.14
C LYS A 153 -25.74 14.05 16.67
N ASN A 154 -26.55 15.02 16.26
CA ASN A 154 -26.81 15.27 14.85
C ASN A 154 -25.73 16.22 14.32
N ILE A 155 -24.95 15.74 13.37
CA ILE A 155 -23.84 16.47 12.77
C ILE A 155 -24.17 16.76 11.31
N VAL A 156 -23.98 18.01 10.92
CA VAL A 156 -24.13 18.45 9.53
C VAL A 156 -22.75 18.77 8.97
N VAL A 157 -22.43 18.16 7.84
CA VAL A 157 -21.20 18.43 7.07
C VAL A 157 -21.61 19.13 5.78
N ILE A 158 -20.99 20.27 5.51
CA ILE A 158 -21.24 21.05 4.29
C ILE A 158 -20.05 20.90 3.35
N GLY A 159 -20.30 20.27 2.20
CA GLY A 159 -19.31 19.92 1.18
C GLY A 159 -18.87 18.46 1.29
N ALA A 160 -19.03 17.71 0.19
CA ALA A 160 -18.66 16.30 0.07
C ALA A 160 -17.33 16.11 -0.69
N GLY A 161 -16.39 17.01 -0.50
CA GLY A 161 -14.97 16.80 -0.90
C GLY A 161 -14.26 15.87 0.10
N PRO A 162 -12.97 15.52 -0.13
CA PRO A 162 -12.24 14.56 0.70
C PRO A 162 -12.27 14.88 2.20
N ALA A 163 -12.09 16.13 2.58
CA ALA A 163 -12.12 16.55 3.98
C ALA A 163 -13.51 16.37 4.62
N GLY A 164 -14.57 16.75 3.89
CA GLY A 164 -15.95 16.60 4.36
C GLY A 164 -16.36 15.13 4.47
N LEU A 165 -15.98 14.32 3.49
CA LEU A 165 -16.26 12.87 3.50
C LEU A 165 -15.53 12.17 4.65
N GLU A 166 -14.25 12.49 4.92
CA GLU A 166 -13.52 11.89 6.04
C GLU A 166 -14.06 12.39 7.40
N ALA A 167 -14.47 13.64 7.51
CA ALA A 167 -15.12 14.16 8.70
C ALA A 167 -16.47 13.46 8.96
N ALA A 168 -17.29 13.30 7.92
CA ALA A 168 -18.56 12.59 8.00
C ALA A 168 -18.39 11.11 8.39
N ARG A 169 -17.44 10.43 7.72
CA ARG A 169 -17.09 9.04 8.02
C ARG A 169 -16.64 8.88 9.48
N THR A 170 -15.73 9.72 9.94
CA THR A 170 -15.22 9.68 11.31
C THR A 170 -16.34 9.92 12.34
N ALA A 171 -17.20 10.91 12.09
CA ALA A 171 -18.33 11.19 12.96
C ALA A 171 -19.32 10.03 13.00
N ALA A 172 -19.61 9.40 11.86
CA ALA A 172 -20.49 8.22 11.78
C ALA A 172 -19.90 7.02 12.53
N LEU A 173 -18.60 6.77 12.40
CA LEU A 173 -17.90 5.71 13.13
C LEU A 173 -17.88 5.96 14.66
N LYS A 174 -17.95 7.22 15.08
CA LYS A 174 -18.13 7.59 16.49
C LYS A 174 -19.57 7.44 16.98
N GLY A 175 -20.51 7.01 16.14
CA GLY A 175 -21.91 6.79 16.52
C GLY A 175 -22.79 8.02 16.41
N HIS A 176 -22.35 9.11 15.77
CA HIS A 176 -23.19 10.28 15.53
C HIS A 176 -24.13 10.09 14.33
N ASN A 177 -25.26 10.81 14.30
CA ASN A 177 -26.13 10.92 13.13
C ASN A 177 -25.57 11.99 12.20
N VAL A 178 -25.12 11.60 11.00
CA VAL A 178 -24.42 12.52 10.09
C VAL A 178 -25.26 12.78 8.84
N THR A 179 -25.40 14.05 8.49
CA THR A 179 -25.98 14.48 7.21
C THR A 179 -24.95 15.30 6.45
N VAL A 180 -24.69 14.94 5.19
CA VAL A 180 -23.76 15.66 4.30
C VAL A 180 -24.58 16.41 3.26
N TYR A 181 -24.31 17.71 3.10
CA TYR A 181 -24.87 18.53 2.02
C TYR A 181 -23.79 18.85 1.01
N GLU A 182 -24.07 18.57 -0.24
CA GLU A 182 -23.23 18.93 -1.39
C GLU A 182 -24.04 19.76 -2.38
N LYS A 183 -23.40 20.78 -2.96
CA LYS A 183 -24.05 21.65 -3.94
C LYS A 183 -24.10 21.06 -5.36
N HIS A 184 -23.20 20.11 -5.63
CA HIS A 184 -23.13 19.40 -6.92
C HIS A 184 -23.90 18.08 -6.81
N ASP A 185 -24.19 17.46 -7.93
CA ASP A 185 -24.82 16.17 -8.07
C ASP A 185 -23.84 14.97 -7.96
N PHE A 186 -22.58 15.26 -7.63
CA PHE A 186 -21.52 14.27 -7.39
C PHE A 186 -20.76 14.58 -6.10
N ILE A 187 -20.14 13.54 -5.52
CA ILE A 187 -19.25 13.62 -4.34
C ILE A 187 -17.79 13.43 -4.75
N GLY A 188 -16.87 13.82 -3.86
CA GLY A 188 -15.41 13.70 -4.08
C GLY A 188 -14.71 15.05 -4.30
N GLY A 189 -15.41 16.08 -4.73
CA GLY A 189 -14.84 17.40 -4.99
C GLY A 189 -14.07 17.46 -6.31
N ILE A 190 -12.86 18.05 -6.28
CA ILE A 190 -12.02 18.29 -7.47
C ILE A 190 -10.80 17.35 -7.56
N VAL A 191 -10.77 16.28 -6.82
CA VAL A 191 -9.69 15.27 -6.84
C VAL A 191 -10.07 14.08 -7.70
#